data_5b7f75fc6d66215f21f1d69f281dcc50
#
_entry.id   5b7f75fc6d66215f21f1d69f281dcc50
#
_cell.length_a   1.000
_cell.length_b   1.000
_cell.length_c   1.000
_cell.angle_alpha   90.00
_cell.angle_beta   90.00
_cell.angle_gamma   90.00
#
_symmetry.space_group_name_H-M   'P 1'
#
loop_
_entity.id
_entity.type
_entity.pdbx_description
1 polymer ?
#
loop_
_entity_poly.entity_id
_entity_poly.type
_entity_poly.pdbx_seq_one_letter_code
_entity_poly.pdbx_strand_id
1 'polypeptide(L)'
;ENLYVYNSVQPSLVFSRELDGTASLIKLNASLVKANATIVEQLNVKCLSNMSFFAARNQVNCSLAYIDEVRDWMKNNMMPIIEPGTRMFEYAGKQMEKNAELKAYILDFVHKADYNITDVYTEREKVPIPDFVKTSIMEDKDIPEKTKEKMLADNAIERLRTDFQHTVKNKRGEENYRLPNSLQSEGTKRTFGIEAAIYEAIKTNGILPIDEIESSLHPELVEFIIEKFLKEKSRSQLIVTSHYDPLLNTVDDLIRKDSVWFTEKEKDGHTTLYSLTDFKGLSKISSFQKSYRNGVFGALPNIHD
;
A
#
# COMPACT_ATOMS: atom_id res chain seq x y z
N GLU A 1 15.63 -18.37 1.60
CA GLU A 1 14.80 -17.67 2.59
C GLU A 1 15.09 -18.23 3.97
N ASN A 2 15.22 -17.36 4.98
CA ASN A 2 15.49 -17.76 6.37
C ASN A 2 14.54 -17.01 7.31
N LEU A 3 14.05 -17.71 8.33
CA LEU A 3 13.31 -17.11 9.44
C LEU A 3 14.08 -17.34 10.73
N TYR A 4 14.26 -16.27 11.50
CA TYR A 4 14.91 -16.32 12.80
C TYR A 4 13.97 -15.84 13.89
N VAL A 5 14.09 -16.43 15.10
CA VAL A 5 13.41 -15.97 16.31
C VAL A 5 14.46 -15.52 17.34
N TYR A 6 14.18 -14.42 18.01
CA TYR A 6 15.03 -13.82 19.04
C TYR A 6 14.41 -14.09 20.44
N ASN A 7 14.58 -15.29 20.94
CA ASN A 7 14.21 -15.63 22.32
C ASN A 7 15.31 -15.25 23.34
N SER A 8 16.49 -14.87 22.81
CA SER A 8 17.66 -14.42 23.55
C SER A 8 18.45 -13.41 22.72
N VAL A 9 19.63 -13.00 23.17
CA VAL A 9 20.52 -12.10 22.42
C VAL A 9 20.95 -12.70 21.07
N GLN A 10 21.05 -14.03 20.97
CA GLN A 10 21.40 -14.70 19.72
C GLN A 10 20.14 -15.23 19.03
N PRO A 11 20.00 -14.97 17.70
CA PRO A 11 18.89 -15.49 16.92
C PRO A 11 18.97 -17.01 16.77
N SER A 12 17.82 -17.67 16.84
CA SER A 12 17.69 -19.08 16.50
C SER A 12 17.00 -19.21 15.15
N LEU A 13 17.59 -19.97 14.24
CA LEU A 13 17.01 -20.24 12.93
C LEU A 13 15.75 -21.12 13.11
N VAL A 14 14.62 -20.69 12.58
CA VAL A 14 13.33 -21.42 12.61
C VAL A 14 13.21 -22.32 11.39
N PHE A 15 13.46 -21.75 10.20
CA PHE A 15 13.57 -22.49 8.95
C PHE A 15 14.57 -21.85 8.01
N SER A 16 15.13 -22.66 7.10
CA SER A 16 15.81 -22.19 5.88
C SER A 16 15.19 -22.84 4.65
N ARG A 17 15.17 -22.08 3.57
CA ARG A 17 14.86 -22.56 2.22
C ARG A 17 15.95 -22.16 1.28
N GLU A 18 16.50 -23.15 0.59
CA GLU A 18 17.50 -23.01 -0.46
C GLU A 18 16.95 -23.60 -1.77
N LEU A 19 17.48 -23.16 -2.90
CA LEU A 19 17.17 -23.73 -4.20
C LEU A 19 18.32 -24.68 -4.60
N ASP A 20 17.95 -25.90 -4.98
CA ASP A 20 18.84 -26.85 -5.64
C ASP A 20 18.30 -27.06 -7.06
N GLY A 21 18.88 -26.35 -8.02
CA GLY A 21 18.32 -26.25 -9.36
C GLY A 21 16.94 -25.61 -9.35
N THR A 22 15.91 -26.37 -9.74
CA THR A 22 14.50 -25.95 -9.72
C THR A 22 13.74 -26.42 -8.48
N ALA A 23 14.38 -27.23 -7.64
CA ALA A 23 13.75 -27.76 -6.43
C ALA A 23 14.01 -26.87 -5.21
N SER A 24 13.02 -26.73 -4.34
CA SER A 24 13.20 -26.10 -3.03
C SER A 24 13.64 -27.14 -2.00
N LEU A 25 14.67 -26.82 -1.23
CA LEU A 25 15.11 -27.60 -0.08
C LEU A 25 14.79 -26.82 1.19
N ILE A 26 13.78 -27.29 1.93
CA ILE A 26 13.31 -26.66 3.18
C ILE A 26 13.84 -27.46 4.36
N LYS A 27 14.48 -26.78 5.29
CA LYS A 27 14.96 -27.34 6.57
C LYS A 27 14.26 -26.61 7.70
N LEU A 28 13.53 -27.37 8.55
CA LEU A 28 12.90 -26.85 9.76
C LEU A 28 13.76 -27.19 10.98
N ASN A 29 13.84 -26.26 11.92
CA ASN A 29 14.49 -26.52 13.20
C ASN A 29 13.59 -27.37 14.08
N ALA A 30 13.93 -28.65 14.23
CA ALA A 30 13.11 -29.62 14.96
C ALA A 30 12.92 -29.29 16.47
N SER A 31 13.78 -28.44 17.05
CA SER A 31 13.61 -28.00 18.44
C SER A 31 12.57 -26.89 18.59
N LEU A 32 12.28 -26.14 17.53
CA LEU A 32 11.35 -25.00 17.51
C LEU A 32 10.04 -25.34 16.78
N VAL A 33 10.14 -26.14 15.72
CA VAL A 33 9.00 -26.44 14.84
C VAL A 33 8.79 -27.95 14.79
N LYS A 34 7.67 -28.41 15.34
CA LYS A 34 7.28 -29.82 15.29
C LYS A 34 6.61 -30.10 13.94
N ALA A 35 7.30 -30.82 13.04
CA ALA A 35 6.77 -31.29 11.78
C ALA A 35 7.25 -32.73 11.53
N ASN A 36 6.38 -33.57 10.99
CA ASN A 36 6.77 -34.91 10.56
C ASN A 36 7.39 -34.85 9.14
N ALA A 37 8.04 -35.93 8.73
CA ALA A 37 8.69 -36.02 7.42
C ALA A 37 7.73 -35.75 6.25
N THR A 38 6.50 -36.20 6.34
CA THR A 38 5.45 -36.00 5.32
C THR A 38 5.13 -34.52 5.12
N ILE A 39 5.04 -33.73 6.21
CA ILE A 39 4.81 -32.27 6.12
C ILE A 39 5.98 -31.59 5.42
N VAL A 40 7.22 -31.93 5.79
CA VAL A 40 8.43 -31.35 5.16
C VAL A 40 8.49 -31.70 3.67
N GLU A 41 8.18 -32.95 3.32
CA GLU A 41 8.11 -33.39 1.92
C GLU A 41 7.03 -32.61 1.13
N GLN A 42 5.83 -32.46 1.69
CA GLN A 42 4.76 -31.66 1.07
C GLN A 42 5.17 -30.20 0.87
N LEU A 43 5.84 -29.60 1.84
CA LEU A 43 6.35 -28.23 1.72
C LEU A 43 7.38 -28.13 0.59
N ASN A 44 8.32 -29.06 0.49
CA ASN A 44 9.30 -29.08 -0.59
C ASN A 44 8.64 -29.21 -1.96
N VAL A 45 7.69 -30.12 -2.13
CA VAL A 45 6.96 -30.35 -3.39
C VAL A 45 6.11 -29.14 -3.78
N LYS A 46 5.44 -28.49 -2.81
CA LYS A 46 4.56 -27.35 -3.06
C LYS A 46 5.32 -26.03 -3.27
N CYS A 47 6.56 -25.93 -2.80
CA CYS A 47 7.37 -24.73 -2.88
C CYS A 47 8.14 -24.66 -4.20
N LEU A 48 7.51 -24.15 -5.26
CA LEU A 48 8.15 -23.97 -6.56
C LEU A 48 9.31 -22.96 -6.46
N SER A 49 10.25 -23.02 -7.41
CA SER A 49 11.43 -22.11 -7.41
C SER A 49 11.09 -20.63 -7.42
N ASN A 50 9.98 -20.26 -8.08
CA ASN A 50 9.46 -18.91 -8.19
C ASN A 50 8.40 -18.55 -7.11
N MET A 51 8.24 -19.38 -6.08
CA MET A 51 7.25 -19.20 -5.02
C MET A 51 7.96 -18.98 -3.68
N SER A 52 7.41 -18.12 -2.82
CA SER A 52 7.91 -17.99 -1.45
C SER A 52 7.51 -19.18 -0.58
N PHE A 53 8.29 -19.45 0.47
CA PHE A 53 7.95 -20.46 1.46
C PHE A 53 6.56 -20.25 2.08
N PHE A 54 6.19 -19.01 2.41
CA PHE A 54 4.88 -18.72 3.00
C PHE A 54 3.71 -18.99 2.05
N ALA A 55 3.90 -18.76 0.74
CA ALA A 55 2.89 -19.10 -0.26
C ALA A 55 2.69 -20.63 -0.35
N ALA A 56 3.78 -21.41 -0.35
CA ALA A 56 3.71 -22.87 -0.29
C ALA A 56 3.09 -23.37 1.01
N ARG A 57 3.46 -22.76 2.16
CA ARG A 57 2.91 -23.08 3.48
C ARG A 57 1.38 -22.99 3.51
N ASN A 58 0.78 -22.05 2.83
CA ASN A 58 -0.67 -21.90 2.76
C ASN A 58 -1.38 -23.03 2.01
N GLN A 59 -0.64 -23.86 1.25
CA GLN A 59 -1.18 -25.00 0.51
C GLN A 59 -1.08 -26.33 1.29
N VAL A 60 -0.47 -26.32 2.47
CA VAL A 60 -0.29 -27.52 3.30
C VAL A 60 -1.11 -27.38 4.59
N ASN A 61 -2.00 -28.35 4.82
CA ASN A 61 -2.83 -28.36 6.02
C ASN A 61 -2.03 -28.90 7.22
N CYS A 62 -1.36 -28.01 7.93
CA CYS A 62 -0.58 -28.31 9.13
C CYS A 62 -0.55 -27.10 10.06
N SER A 63 0.04 -27.25 11.25
CA SER A 63 0.32 -26.13 12.16
C SER A 63 1.83 -26.12 12.45
N LEU A 64 2.46 -24.97 12.23
CA LEU A 64 3.89 -24.78 12.41
C LEU A 64 4.13 -23.55 13.30
N ALA A 65 4.57 -23.81 14.54
CA ALA A 65 4.87 -22.75 15.51
C ALA A 65 5.86 -21.72 14.93
N TYR A 66 5.79 -20.46 15.38
CA TYR A 66 6.54 -19.30 14.89
C TYR A 66 6.26 -18.95 13.43
N ILE A 67 6.19 -19.96 12.54
CA ILE A 67 5.94 -19.76 11.10
C ILE A 67 4.53 -19.25 10.87
N ASP A 68 3.53 -19.88 11.51
CA ASP A 68 2.14 -19.49 11.39
C ASP A 68 1.88 -18.11 12.04
N GLU A 69 2.58 -17.79 13.13
CA GLU A 69 2.51 -16.49 13.77
C GLU A 69 3.00 -15.37 12.82
N VAL A 70 4.13 -15.59 12.14
CA VAL A 70 4.65 -14.63 11.15
C VAL A 70 3.72 -14.52 9.95
N ARG A 71 3.21 -15.65 9.44
CA ARG A 71 2.23 -15.67 8.34
C ARG A 71 0.97 -14.88 8.71
N ASP A 72 0.43 -15.12 9.89
CA ASP A 72 -0.80 -14.47 10.34
C ASP A 72 -0.57 -12.98 10.60
N TRP A 73 0.61 -12.62 11.13
CA TRP A 73 1.00 -11.22 11.24
C TRP A 73 1.10 -10.54 9.87
N MET A 74 1.78 -11.16 8.89
CA MET A 74 1.85 -10.63 7.52
C MET A 74 0.46 -10.44 6.92
N LYS A 75 -0.41 -11.45 7.05
CA LYS A 75 -1.78 -11.42 6.51
C LYS A 75 -2.62 -10.29 7.10
N ASN A 76 -2.43 -9.97 8.37
CA ASN A 76 -3.27 -9.02 9.09
C ASN A 76 -2.69 -7.60 9.11
N ASN A 77 -1.38 -7.45 8.94
CA ASN A 77 -0.68 -6.16 9.10
C ASN A 77 -0.01 -5.64 7.83
N MET A 78 0.20 -6.48 6.81
CA MET A 78 0.68 -5.98 5.50
C MET A 78 -0.52 -5.63 4.64
N MET A 79 -0.68 -4.35 4.36
CA MET A 79 -1.74 -3.85 3.49
C MET A 79 -1.39 -4.09 2.02
N PRO A 80 -2.40 -4.20 1.13
CA PRO A 80 -2.16 -4.23 -0.32
C PRO A 80 -1.41 -2.97 -0.78
N ILE A 81 -0.59 -3.12 -1.82
CA ILE A 81 0.10 -1.98 -2.45
C ILE A 81 -0.92 -1.05 -3.09
N ILE A 82 -0.78 0.24 -2.83
CA ILE A 82 -1.53 1.29 -3.53
C ILE A 82 -0.71 1.72 -4.74
N GLU A 83 -1.10 1.25 -5.92
CA GLU A 83 -0.51 1.65 -7.19
C GLU A 83 -1.03 3.02 -7.65
N PRO A 84 -0.35 3.73 -8.58
CA PRO A 84 -0.81 5.02 -9.11
C PRO A 84 -2.24 5.01 -9.66
N GLY A 85 -2.64 3.92 -10.31
CA GLY A 85 -3.99 3.72 -10.86
C GLY A 85 -5.04 3.19 -9.90
N THR A 86 -4.69 2.90 -8.65
CA THR A 86 -5.63 2.32 -7.67
C THR A 86 -6.71 3.32 -7.26
N ARG A 87 -7.97 3.00 -7.55
CA ARG A 87 -9.11 3.86 -7.21
C ARG A 87 -9.52 3.72 -5.74
N MET A 88 -8.72 4.27 -4.84
CA MET A 88 -8.97 4.19 -3.39
C MET A 88 -10.11 5.09 -2.91
N PHE A 89 -10.57 6.04 -3.74
CA PHE A 89 -11.63 6.98 -3.37
C PHE A 89 -12.95 6.29 -2.98
N GLU A 90 -13.37 5.27 -3.73
CA GLU A 90 -14.58 4.50 -3.41
C GLU A 90 -14.43 3.71 -2.11
N TYR A 91 -13.24 3.20 -1.85
CA TYR A 91 -12.90 2.57 -0.58
C TYR A 91 -13.03 3.57 0.59
N ALA A 92 -12.41 4.75 0.45
CA ALA A 92 -12.50 5.82 1.46
C ALA A 92 -13.95 6.21 1.75
N GLY A 93 -14.79 6.39 0.72
CA GLY A 93 -16.20 6.69 0.85
C GLY A 93 -16.98 5.63 1.65
N LYS A 94 -16.75 4.34 1.33
CA LYS A 94 -17.37 3.22 2.06
C LYS A 94 -16.94 3.14 3.53
N GLN A 95 -15.70 3.48 3.82
CA GLN A 95 -15.19 3.47 5.18
C GLN A 95 -15.70 4.68 5.97
N MET A 96 -15.72 5.87 5.38
CA MET A 96 -16.25 7.08 6.02
C MET A 96 -17.75 6.98 6.36
N GLU A 97 -18.55 6.26 5.54
CA GLU A 97 -19.97 6.00 5.85
C GLU A 97 -20.14 5.30 7.22
N LYS A 98 -19.19 4.44 7.58
CA LYS A 98 -19.26 3.58 8.76
C LYS A 98 -18.41 4.06 9.93
N ASN A 99 -17.48 4.97 9.69
CA ASN A 99 -16.46 5.37 10.65
C ASN A 99 -16.36 6.90 10.71
N ALA A 100 -17.03 7.50 11.71
CA ALA A 100 -17.00 8.94 11.91
C ALA A 100 -15.61 9.48 12.31
N GLU A 101 -14.78 8.66 12.99
CA GLU A 101 -13.40 9.07 13.34
C GLU A 101 -12.54 9.17 12.08
N LEU A 102 -12.66 8.21 11.14
CA LEU A 102 -11.98 8.28 9.86
C LEU A 102 -12.42 9.52 9.07
N LYS A 103 -13.72 9.79 9.01
CA LYS A 103 -14.24 11.01 8.35
C LYS A 103 -13.62 12.27 8.95
N ALA A 104 -13.60 12.39 10.27
CA ALA A 104 -12.98 13.51 10.96
C ALA A 104 -11.48 13.64 10.68
N TYR A 105 -10.76 12.49 10.65
CA TYR A 105 -9.33 12.44 10.35
C TYR A 105 -9.00 12.96 8.94
N ILE A 106 -9.79 12.52 7.95
CA ILE A 106 -9.62 12.97 6.55
C ILE A 106 -9.99 14.45 6.40
N LEU A 107 -11.09 14.90 7.03
CA LEU A 107 -11.48 16.30 6.98
C LEU A 107 -10.44 17.22 7.63
N ASP A 108 -9.83 16.83 8.76
CA ASP A 108 -8.73 17.57 9.36
C ASP A 108 -7.54 17.70 8.41
N PHE A 109 -7.21 16.63 7.68
CA PHE A 109 -6.15 16.67 6.66
C PHE A 109 -6.48 17.67 5.54
N VAL A 110 -7.65 17.53 4.91
CA VAL A 110 -8.00 18.36 3.74
C VAL A 110 -8.17 19.84 4.10
N HIS A 111 -8.59 20.17 5.31
CA HIS A 111 -8.60 21.54 5.80
C HIS A 111 -7.19 22.13 5.91
N LYS A 112 -6.24 21.36 6.43
CA LYS A 112 -4.83 21.77 6.54
C LYS A 112 -4.12 21.83 5.20
N ALA A 113 -4.57 21.04 4.23
CA ALA A 113 -4.04 20.98 2.88
C ALA A 113 -4.69 22.01 1.92
N ASP A 114 -5.48 22.93 2.41
CA ASP A 114 -6.14 24.02 1.67
C ASP A 114 -7.03 23.57 0.50
N TYR A 115 -7.70 22.43 0.65
CA TYR A 115 -8.60 21.92 -0.40
C TYR A 115 -9.97 22.64 -0.43
N ASN A 116 -10.24 23.56 0.50
CA ASN A 116 -11.53 24.25 0.65
C ASN A 116 -12.75 23.31 0.74
N ILE A 117 -12.52 22.06 1.17
CA ILE A 117 -13.53 21.04 1.40
C ILE A 117 -13.88 21.06 2.88
N THR A 118 -15.14 21.35 3.20
CA THR A 118 -15.61 21.52 4.58
C THR A 118 -16.40 20.33 5.10
N ASP A 119 -16.94 19.50 4.20
CA ASP A 119 -17.60 18.24 4.57
C ASP A 119 -17.64 17.27 3.40
N VAL A 120 -17.93 16.00 3.69
CA VAL A 120 -18.11 14.92 2.72
C VAL A 120 -19.38 14.16 3.05
N TYR A 121 -20.24 13.99 2.05
CA TYR A 121 -21.50 13.25 2.14
C TYR A 121 -21.43 12.01 1.28
N THR A 122 -21.75 10.89 1.87
CA THR A 122 -21.79 9.60 1.18
C THR A 122 -23.20 9.05 1.28
N GLU A 123 -23.84 8.83 0.14
CA GLU A 123 -25.22 8.36 0.04
C GLU A 123 -25.29 7.15 -0.90
N ARG A 124 -26.17 6.20 -0.59
CA ARG A 124 -26.44 5.06 -1.48
C ARG A 124 -27.57 5.43 -2.42
N GLU A 125 -27.31 5.35 -3.70
CA GLU A 125 -28.31 5.55 -4.73
C GLU A 125 -28.53 4.25 -5.53
N LYS A 126 -29.77 3.98 -5.89
CA LYS A 126 -30.09 2.90 -6.82
C LYS A 126 -30.04 3.45 -8.23
N VAL A 127 -29.15 2.94 -9.04
CA VAL A 127 -28.98 3.33 -10.45
C VAL A 127 -29.46 2.19 -11.35
N PRO A 128 -30.27 2.45 -12.38
CA PRO A 128 -30.66 1.43 -13.34
C PRO A 128 -29.43 0.75 -13.94
N ILE A 129 -29.48 -0.57 -14.11
CA ILE A 129 -28.41 -1.31 -14.76
C ILE A 129 -28.41 -0.95 -16.24
N PRO A 130 -27.30 -0.42 -16.79
CA PRO A 130 -27.20 -0.15 -18.23
C PRO A 130 -27.38 -1.44 -19.05
N ASP A 131 -28.02 -1.36 -20.22
CA ASP A 131 -28.35 -2.55 -21.03
C ASP A 131 -27.12 -3.36 -21.45
N PHE A 132 -25.99 -2.69 -21.75
CA PHE A 132 -24.73 -3.39 -22.05
C PHE A 132 -24.20 -4.22 -20.87
N VAL A 133 -24.41 -3.76 -19.62
CA VAL A 133 -24.02 -4.50 -18.41
C VAL A 133 -24.94 -5.70 -18.21
N LYS A 134 -26.26 -5.54 -18.47
CA LYS A 134 -27.21 -6.66 -18.43
C LYS A 134 -26.83 -7.75 -19.43
N THR A 135 -26.49 -7.35 -20.66
CA THR A 135 -26.04 -8.27 -21.72
C THR A 135 -24.76 -8.99 -21.26
N SER A 136 -23.77 -8.26 -20.76
CA SER A 136 -22.53 -8.86 -20.24
C SER A 136 -22.80 -9.88 -19.13
N ILE A 137 -23.67 -9.57 -18.16
CA ILE A 137 -24.04 -10.50 -17.08
C ILE A 137 -24.74 -11.74 -17.64
N MET A 138 -25.64 -11.58 -18.63
CA MET A 138 -26.36 -12.69 -19.24
C MET A 138 -25.42 -13.62 -20.03
N GLU A 139 -24.44 -13.06 -20.73
CA GLU A 139 -23.49 -13.81 -21.57
C GLU A 139 -22.35 -14.45 -20.78
N ASP A 140 -22.09 -14.00 -19.56
CA ASP A 140 -21.02 -14.53 -18.71
C ASP A 140 -21.32 -15.97 -18.27
N LYS A 141 -20.53 -16.91 -18.74
CA LYS A 141 -20.69 -18.35 -18.44
C LYS A 141 -20.19 -18.76 -17.06
N ASP A 142 -19.40 -17.91 -16.42
CA ASP A 142 -18.82 -18.18 -15.10
C ASP A 142 -19.79 -17.80 -13.96
N ILE A 143 -20.86 -17.03 -14.29
CA ILE A 143 -21.88 -16.65 -13.32
C ILE A 143 -23.04 -17.66 -13.36
N PRO A 144 -23.34 -18.33 -12.24
CA PRO A 144 -24.49 -19.26 -12.15
C PRO A 144 -25.83 -18.55 -12.43
N GLU A 145 -26.74 -19.21 -13.17
CA GLU A 145 -28.02 -18.62 -13.59
C GLU A 145 -28.85 -18.02 -12.44
N LYS A 146 -28.93 -18.70 -11.28
CA LYS A 146 -29.60 -18.17 -10.08
C LYS A 146 -28.97 -16.86 -9.56
N THR A 147 -27.69 -16.67 -9.81
CA THR A 147 -26.97 -15.43 -9.44
C THR A 147 -27.28 -14.33 -10.43
N LYS A 148 -27.33 -14.63 -11.74
CA LYS A 148 -27.74 -13.70 -12.80
C LYS A 148 -29.15 -13.19 -12.55
N GLU A 149 -30.10 -14.10 -12.28
CA GLU A 149 -31.50 -13.75 -11.96
C GLU A 149 -31.56 -12.78 -10.77
N LYS A 150 -30.76 -13.05 -9.72
CA LYS A 150 -30.72 -12.23 -8.51
C LYS A 150 -30.11 -10.86 -8.76
N MET A 151 -29.07 -10.79 -9.59
CA MET A 151 -28.41 -9.52 -9.98
C MET A 151 -29.31 -8.64 -10.84
N LEU A 152 -30.16 -9.25 -11.68
CA LEU A 152 -31.04 -8.55 -12.61
C LEU A 152 -32.45 -8.31 -12.06
N ALA A 153 -32.84 -8.99 -10.97
CA ALA A 153 -34.20 -8.92 -10.41
C ALA A 153 -34.62 -7.48 -10.05
N ASP A 154 -33.73 -6.72 -9.44
CA ASP A 154 -34.01 -5.33 -9.04
C ASP A 154 -33.84 -4.31 -10.18
N ASN A 155 -33.32 -4.74 -11.33
CA ASN A 155 -32.99 -3.88 -12.49
C ASN A 155 -32.17 -2.61 -12.12
N ALA A 156 -31.56 -2.63 -10.95
CA ALA A 156 -30.79 -1.53 -10.41
C ALA A 156 -29.60 -2.07 -9.59
N ILE A 157 -28.50 -1.36 -9.62
CA ILE A 157 -27.35 -1.58 -8.75
C ILE A 157 -27.29 -0.48 -7.71
N GLU A 158 -26.92 -0.85 -6.48
CA GLU A 158 -26.58 0.15 -5.46
C GLU A 158 -25.21 0.73 -5.77
N ARG A 159 -25.19 2.03 -5.96
CA ARG A 159 -23.95 2.81 -6.14
C ARG A 159 -23.77 3.75 -4.97
N LEU A 160 -22.53 3.83 -4.48
CA LEU A 160 -22.15 4.82 -3.50
C LEU A 160 -21.84 6.13 -4.24
N ARG A 161 -22.62 7.16 -3.93
CA ARG A 161 -22.37 8.53 -4.38
C ARG A 161 -21.69 9.29 -3.26
N THR A 162 -20.59 9.95 -3.57
CA THR A 162 -19.89 10.82 -2.62
C THR A 162 -19.84 12.23 -3.19
N ASP A 163 -20.35 13.18 -2.42
CA ASP A 163 -20.35 14.59 -2.74
C ASP A 163 -19.48 15.35 -1.73
N PHE A 164 -18.80 16.38 -2.19
CA PHE A 164 -17.94 17.24 -1.39
C PHE A 164 -18.60 18.58 -1.15
N GLN A 165 -18.64 19.03 0.11
CA GLN A 165 -19.08 20.38 0.43
C GLN A 165 -17.89 21.32 0.37
N HIS A 166 -18.06 22.40 -0.39
CA HIS A 166 -17.15 23.54 -0.44
C HIS A 166 -17.83 24.75 0.18
N THR A 167 -17.15 25.46 1.07
CA THR A 167 -17.63 26.71 1.64
C THR A 167 -16.96 27.87 0.94
N VAL A 168 -17.73 28.72 0.31
CA VAL A 168 -17.25 29.89 -0.43
C VAL A 168 -17.64 31.16 0.30
N LYS A 169 -16.65 32.02 0.55
CA LYS A 169 -16.88 33.38 1.08
C LYS A 169 -17.07 34.35 -0.08
N ASN A 170 -18.20 34.98 -0.14
CA ASN A 170 -18.51 35.99 -1.14
C ASN A 170 -19.12 37.25 -0.51
N LYS A 171 -19.56 38.24 -1.31
CA LYS A 171 -20.15 39.48 -0.83
C LYS A 171 -21.47 39.30 -0.04
N ARG A 172 -22.10 38.11 -0.12
CA ARG A 172 -23.36 37.77 0.56
C ARG A 172 -23.13 37.01 1.86
N GLY A 173 -21.89 36.66 2.16
CA GLY A 173 -21.48 35.83 3.29
C GLY A 173 -20.85 34.52 2.91
N GLU A 174 -21.04 33.49 3.73
CA GLU A 174 -20.57 32.13 3.47
C GLU A 174 -21.69 31.30 2.83
N GLU A 175 -21.40 30.68 1.72
CA GLU A 175 -22.32 29.79 1.00
C GLU A 175 -21.69 28.40 0.82
N ASN A 176 -22.50 27.35 1.02
CA ASN A 176 -22.07 25.97 0.89
C ASN A 176 -22.56 25.38 -0.43
N TYR A 177 -21.64 24.80 -1.19
CA TYR A 177 -21.92 24.12 -2.45
C TYR A 177 -21.52 22.65 -2.36
N ARG A 178 -22.41 21.75 -2.80
CA ARG A 178 -22.10 20.33 -2.93
C ARG A 178 -21.69 20.03 -4.38
N LEU A 179 -20.49 19.47 -4.54
CA LEU A 179 -19.96 19.04 -5.82
C LEU A 179 -19.77 17.52 -5.81
N PRO A 180 -20.25 16.81 -6.84
CA PRO A 180 -20.03 15.37 -6.95
C PRO A 180 -18.54 15.05 -7.15
N ASN A 181 -18.14 13.82 -6.78
CA ASN A 181 -16.77 13.35 -6.95
C ASN A 181 -16.26 13.44 -8.40
N SER A 182 -17.15 13.36 -9.40
CA SER A 182 -16.80 13.48 -10.82
C SER A 182 -16.22 14.86 -11.18
N LEU A 183 -16.53 15.89 -10.40
CA LEU A 183 -16.00 17.25 -10.58
C LEU A 183 -14.77 17.54 -9.71
N GLN A 184 -14.31 16.59 -8.90
CA GLN A 184 -13.08 16.73 -8.14
C GLN A 184 -11.86 16.34 -8.96
N SER A 185 -10.71 16.97 -8.65
CA SER A 185 -9.43 16.61 -9.27
C SER A 185 -9.01 15.18 -8.88
N GLU A 186 -8.21 14.54 -9.73
CA GLU A 186 -7.64 13.23 -9.40
C GLU A 186 -6.75 13.32 -8.16
N GLY A 187 -6.02 14.43 -7.97
CA GLY A 187 -5.24 14.65 -6.74
C GLY A 187 -6.08 14.67 -5.48
N THR A 188 -7.24 15.36 -5.52
CA THR A 188 -8.20 15.35 -4.39
C THR A 188 -8.65 13.93 -4.07
N LYS A 189 -9.09 13.18 -5.08
CA LYS A 189 -9.55 11.78 -4.91
C LYS A 189 -8.45 10.87 -4.38
N ARG A 190 -7.22 11.02 -4.91
CA ARG A 190 -6.06 10.24 -4.47
C ARG A 190 -5.71 10.55 -3.02
N THR A 191 -5.71 11.81 -2.63
CA THR A 191 -5.49 12.23 -1.23
C THR A 191 -6.47 11.56 -0.28
N PHE A 192 -7.77 11.60 -0.58
CA PHE A 192 -8.79 10.93 0.24
C PHE A 192 -8.53 9.43 0.38
N GLY A 193 -8.13 8.77 -0.71
CA GLY A 193 -7.81 7.35 -0.72
C GLY A 193 -6.58 7.01 0.12
N ILE A 194 -5.51 7.76 -0.05
CA ILE A 194 -4.24 7.59 0.70
C ILE A 194 -4.48 7.85 2.19
N GLU A 195 -5.18 8.93 2.56
CA GLU A 195 -5.44 9.25 3.96
C GLU A 195 -6.32 8.21 4.66
N ALA A 196 -7.28 7.60 3.94
CA ALA A 196 -8.06 6.49 4.48
C ALA A 196 -7.19 5.25 4.76
N ALA A 197 -6.26 4.93 3.86
CA ALA A 197 -5.33 3.82 4.03
C ALA A 197 -4.31 4.09 5.14
N ILE A 198 -3.79 5.32 5.24
CA ILE A 198 -2.90 5.73 6.33
C ILE A 198 -3.59 5.60 7.69
N TYR A 199 -4.84 6.07 7.80
CA TYR A 199 -5.62 5.92 9.02
C TYR A 199 -5.74 4.45 9.43
N GLU A 200 -6.06 3.56 8.49
CA GLU A 200 -6.16 2.12 8.76
C GLU A 200 -4.81 1.54 9.19
N ALA A 201 -3.72 1.89 8.50
CA ALA A 201 -2.38 1.46 8.88
C ALA A 201 -2.03 1.89 10.31
N ILE A 202 -2.35 3.13 10.70
CA ILE A 202 -2.12 3.66 12.04
C ILE A 202 -2.91 2.87 13.09
N LYS A 203 -4.21 2.61 12.83
CA LYS A 203 -5.09 1.88 13.76
C LYS A 203 -4.69 0.42 13.94
N THR A 204 -4.18 -0.22 12.90
CA THR A 204 -3.76 -1.63 12.94
C THR A 204 -2.28 -1.84 13.27
N ASN A 205 -1.49 -0.77 13.39
CA ASN A 205 -0.03 -0.81 13.41
C ASN A 205 0.54 -1.59 12.21
N GLY A 206 -0.06 -1.38 11.05
CA GLY A 206 0.23 -2.09 9.81
C GLY A 206 1.37 -1.49 9.00
N ILE A 207 1.75 -2.20 7.95
CA ILE A 207 2.68 -1.74 6.91
C ILE A 207 1.86 -1.35 5.68
N LEU A 208 1.99 -0.11 5.25
CA LEU A 208 1.32 0.44 4.07
C LEU A 208 2.33 0.73 2.97
N PRO A 209 2.36 -0.06 1.89
CA PRO A 209 3.14 0.25 0.71
C PRO A 209 2.35 1.12 -0.27
N ILE A 210 2.97 2.20 -0.77
CA ILE A 210 2.41 3.10 -1.79
C ILE A 210 3.42 3.25 -2.90
N ASP A 211 3.02 2.90 -4.10
CA ASP A 211 3.83 3.06 -5.30
C ASP A 211 3.59 4.42 -5.93
N GLU A 212 4.66 5.11 -6.33
CA GLU A 212 4.65 6.48 -6.85
C GLU A 212 3.74 7.41 -6.03
N ILE A 213 4.12 7.64 -4.77
CA ILE A 213 3.30 8.43 -3.84
C ILE A 213 2.92 9.80 -4.41
N GLU A 214 3.80 10.41 -5.21
CA GLU A 214 3.60 11.71 -5.85
C GLU A 214 2.60 11.70 -7.01
N SER A 215 2.19 10.53 -7.49
CA SER A 215 1.27 10.44 -8.64
C SER A 215 0.01 11.27 -8.42
N SER A 216 -0.26 12.23 -9.32
CA SER A 216 -1.38 13.18 -9.26
C SER A 216 -1.41 14.12 -8.05
N LEU A 217 -0.36 14.16 -7.21
CA LEU A 217 -0.28 15.04 -6.05
C LEU A 217 0.68 16.20 -6.31
N HIS A 218 0.38 17.35 -5.68
CA HIS A 218 1.34 18.43 -5.61
C HIS A 218 2.52 18.01 -4.70
N PRO A 219 3.77 18.36 -5.05
CA PRO A 219 4.94 18.01 -4.25
C PRO A 219 4.82 18.32 -2.75
N GLU A 220 4.36 19.50 -2.39
CA GLU A 220 4.16 19.89 -0.97
C GLU A 220 3.15 19.01 -0.24
N LEU A 221 2.16 18.44 -0.96
CA LEU A 221 1.23 17.50 -0.36
C LEU A 221 1.90 16.17 -0.02
N VAL A 222 2.83 15.71 -0.84
CA VAL A 222 3.58 14.47 -0.56
C VAL A 222 4.39 14.65 0.72
N GLU A 223 5.11 15.75 0.84
CA GLU A 223 5.86 16.08 2.06
C GLU A 223 4.93 16.19 3.27
N PHE A 224 3.78 16.85 3.13
CA PHE A 224 2.80 17.00 4.20
C PHE A 224 2.17 15.65 4.64
N ILE A 225 1.88 14.75 3.71
CA ILE A 225 1.39 13.38 4.00
C ILE A 225 2.44 12.62 4.84
N ILE A 226 3.70 12.66 4.42
CA ILE A 226 4.80 11.98 5.12
C ILE A 226 4.99 12.60 6.51
N GLU A 227 5.03 13.93 6.61
CA GLU A 227 5.19 14.64 7.87
C GLU A 227 4.07 14.30 8.87
N LYS A 228 2.81 14.31 8.40
CA LYS A 228 1.66 13.96 9.23
C LYS A 228 1.76 12.52 9.73
N PHE A 229 2.08 11.58 8.83
CA PHE A 229 2.26 10.18 9.20
C PHE A 229 3.36 10.00 10.27
N LEU A 230 4.50 10.65 10.11
CA LEU A 230 5.62 10.55 11.05
C LEU A 230 5.33 11.18 12.44
N LYS A 231 4.39 12.11 12.51
CA LYS A 231 3.92 12.70 13.78
C LYS A 231 2.98 11.79 14.56
N GLU A 232 2.41 10.78 13.92
CA GLU A 232 1.50 9.85 14.57
C GLU A 232 2.25 8.90 15.53
N LYS A 233 1.66 8.68 16.71
CA LYS A 233 2.22 7.78 17.73
C LYS A 233 1.75 6.35 17.50
N SER A 234 2.23 5.70 16.45
CA SER A 234 1.91 4.32 16.12
C SER A 234 3.17 3.50 15.82
N ARG A 235 3.02 2.19 15.65
CA ARG A 235 4.08 1.30 15.16
C ARG A 235 3.92 1.00 13.67
N SER A 236 3.02 1.68 13.00
CA SER A 236 2.81 1.53 11.57
C SER A 236 4.06 1.94 10.79
N GLN A 237 4.20 1.36 9.61
CA GLN A 237 5.29 1.66 8.69
C GLN A 237 4.71 2.08 7.34
N LEU A 238 5.29 3.12 6.76
CA LEU A 238 4.97 3.58 5.42
C LEU A 238 6.16 3.26 4.53
N ILE A 239 5.92 2.50 3.45
CA ILE A 239 6.92 2.18 2.43
C ILE A 239 6.45 2.87 1.15
N VAL A 240 7.22 3.81 0.64
CA VAL A 240 6.86 4.56 -0.57
C VAL A 240 7.93 4.41 -1.64
N THR A 241 7.50 4.28 -2.90
CA THR A 241 8.39 4.57 -4.02
C THR A 241 8.10 5.95 -4.55
N SER A 242 9.10 6.60 -5.12
CA SER A 242 8.96 7.95 -5.67
C SER A 242 10.01 8.23 -6.73
N HIS A 243 9.60 8.92 -7.80
CA HIS A 243 10.51 9.57 -8.76
C HIS A 243 10.73 11.06 -8.44
N TYR A 244 10.11 11.56 -7.37
CA TYR A 244 10.23 12.93 -6.92
C TYR A 244 11.49 13.14 -6.08
N ASP A 245 12.62 13.39 -6.74
CA ASP A 245 13.92 13.54 -6.11
C ASP A 245 14.05 14.70 -5.10
N PRO A 246 13.21 15.78 -5.13
CA PRO A 246 13.26 16.79 -4.08
C PRO A 246 12.99 16.26 -2.66
N LEU A 247 12.34 15.09 -2.49
CA LEU A 247 12.25 14.44 -1.20
C LEU A 247 13.62 14.21 -0.54
N LEU A 248 14.69 14.10 -1.32
CA LEU A 248 16.05 14.00 -0.79
C LEU A 248 16.53 15.28 -0.07
N ASN A 249 15.88 16.43 -0.27
CA ASN A 249 16.16 17.64 0.51
C ASN A 249 15.62 17.58 1.93
N THR A 250 14.66 16.69 2.20
CA THR A 250 14.06 16.51 3.53
C THR A 250 14.84 15.52 4.39
N VAL A 251 15.92 14.95 3.85
CA VAL A 251 16.81 14.05 4.61
C VAL A 251 17.52 14.82 5.71
N ASP A 252 17.53 14.25 6.90
CA ASP A 252 17.95 14.78 8.20
C ASP A 252 16.92 15.72 8.89
N ASP A 253 16.01 16.35 8.16
CA ASP A 253 14.94 17.16 8.74
C ASP A 253 13.67 16.35 8.98
N LEU A 254 13.16 15.67 7.96
CA LEU A 254 11.93 14.87 7.98
C LEU A 254 12.20 13.38 7.88
N ILE A 255 13.09 12.98 6.97
CA ILE A 255 13.39 11.59 6.65
C ILE A 255 14.80 11.25 7.13
N ARG A 256 14.98 10.08 7.76
CA ARG A 256 16.28 9.58 8.20
C ARG A 256 17.05 9.00 7.00
N LYS A 257 18.37 9.09 7.02
CA LYS A 257 19.24 8.52 5.96
C LYS A 257 19.04 7.02 5.75
N ASP A 258 18.83 6.27 6.85
CA ASP A 258 18.62 4.82 6.80
C ASP A 258 17.23 4.41 6.27
N SER A 259 16.32 5.38 6.12
CA SER A 259 15.02 5.18 5.49
C SER A 259 15.04 5.41 3.97
N VAL A 260 16.17 5.90 3.42
CA VAL A 260 16.31 6.16 1.98
C VAL A 260 17.03 5.01 1.31
N TRP A 261 16.38 4.44 0.29
CA TRP A 261 16.87 3.33 -0.49
C TRP A 261 16.80 3.66 -1.98
N PHE A 262 17.77 3.16 -2.73
CA PHE A 262 17.82 3.31 -4.18
C PHE A 262 17.64 1.97 -4.86
N THR A 263 16.93 1.97 -5.98
CA THR A 263 16.79 0.81 -6.86
C THR A 263 17.47 1.11 -8.19
N GLU A 264 18.30 0.20 -8.66
CA GLU A 264 18.98 0.32 -9.95
C GLU A 264 18.81 -0.95 -10.76
N LYS A 265 18.43 -0.79 -12.04
CA LYS A 265 18.30 -1.90 -12.95
C LYS A 265 19.61 -2.11 -13.69
N GLU A 266 20.20 -3.29 -13.48
CA GLU A 266 21.46 -3.67 -14.11
C GLU A 266 21.28 -4.07 -15.58
N LYS A 267 22.39 -4.09 -16.32
CA LYS A 267 22.40 -4.42 -17.76
C LYS A 267 21.89 -5.81 -18.11
N ASP A 268 22.03 -6.76 -17.19
CA ASP A 268 21.52 -8.14 -17.31
C ASP A 268 20.06 -8.30 -16.87
N GLY A 269 19.42 -7.19 -16.47
CA GLY A 269 18.00 -7.11 -16.17
C GLY A 269 17.62 -7.34 -14.72
N HIS A 270 18.58 -7.69 -13.83
CA HIS A 270 18.27 -7.73 -12.40
C HIS A 270 18.22 -6.32 -11.77
N THR A 271 17.54 -6.20 -10.64
CA THR A 271 17.46 -4.94 -9.88
C THR A 271 18.28 -5.09 -8.61
N THR A 272 19.14 -4.14 -8.35
CA THR A 272 19.86 -3.98 -7.08
C THR A 272 19.12 -3.00 -6.17
N LEU A 273 19.19 -3.25 -4.87
CA LEU A 273 18.62 -2.39 -3.83
C LEU A 273 19.72 -2.08 -2.82
N TYR A 274 19.96 -0.80 -2.57
CA TYR A 274 20.99 -0.35 -1.62
C TYR A 274 20.55 0.92 -0.88
N SER A 275 21.08 1.07 0.34
CA SER A 275 20.72 2.19 1.22
C SER A 275 21.60 3.41 0.97
N LEU A 276 21.05 4.59 1.21
CA LEU A 276 21.85 5.82 1.29
C LEU A 276 23.00 5.67 2.31
N THR A 277 22.79 4.91 3.38
CA THR A 277 23.80 4.69 4.42
C THR A 277 24.97 3.81 4.00
N ASP A 278 24.90 3.12 2.86
CA ASP A 278 26.01 2.33 2.32
C ASP A 278 27.12 3.23 1.75
N PHE A 279 26.82 4.50 1.51
CA PHE A 279 27.78 5.48 0.98
C PHE A 279 28.61 6.13 2.09
N LYS A 280 29.89 6.33 1.81
CA LYS A 280 30.82 7.01 2.74
C LYS A 280 30.77 8.52 2.59
N GLY A 281 31.03 9.23 3.67
CA GLY A 281 31.20 10.69 3.64
C GLY A 281 29.90 11.49 3.60
N LEU A 282 28.76 10.90 3.94
CA LEU A 282 27.43 11.54 3.95
C LEU A 282 27.38 12.81 4.80
N SER A 283 28.18 12.91 5.86
CA SER A 283 28.27 14.11 6.72
C SER A 283 28.85 15.34 6.01
N LYS A 284 29.51 15.17 4.85
CA LYS A 284 30.08 16.25 4.06
C LYS A 284 29.18 16.72 2.92
N ILE A 285 28.04 16.03 2.73
CA ILE A 285 27.09 16.34 1.67
C ILE A 285 26.18 17.47 2.14
N SER A 286 26.16 18.56 1.41
CA SER A 286 25.32 19.73 1.68
C SER A 286 23.92 19.62 1.07
N SER A 287 23.74 18.78 0.03
CA SER A 287 22.45 18.53 -0.62
C SER A 287 22.45 17.12 -1.21
N PHE A 288 21.62 16.24 -0.65
CA PHE A 288 21.44 14.88 -1.14
C PHE A 288 20.81 14.88 -2.54
N GLN A 289 19.82 15.73 -2.79
CA GLN A 289 19.22 15.89 -4.11
C GLN A 289 20.24 16.26 -5.20
N LYS A 290 21.07 17.27 -4.94
CA LYS A 290 22.10 17.68 -5.91
C LYS A 290 23.11 16.55 -6.15
N SER A 291 23.50 15.84 -5.10
CA SER A 291 24.42 14.69 -5.21
C SER A 291 23.80 13.55 -6.00
N TYR A 292 22.51 13.25 -5.81
CA TYR A 292 21.78 12.27 -6.60
C TYR A 292 21.74 12.64 -8.09
N ARG A 293 21.34 13.87 -8.40
CA ARG A 293 21.34 14.39 -9.80
C ARG A 293 22.70 14.37 -10.48
N ASN A 294 23.77 14.48 -9.70
CA ASN A 294 25.15 14.35 -10.18
C ASN A 294 25.64 12.88 -10.26
N GLY A 295 24.79 11.90 -10.03
CA GLY A 295 25.11 10.48 -10.14
C GLY A 295 25.92 9.90 -8.97
N VAL A 296 26.09 10.64 -7.85
CA VAL A 296 26.88 10.16 -6.70
C VAL A 296 26.31 8.90 -6.09
N PHE A 297 25.00 8.74 -6.15
CA PHE A 297 24.28 7.60 -5.57
C PHE A 297 23.81 6.57 -6.61
N GLY A 298 24.14 6.73 -7.89
CA GLY A 298 23.58 5.87 -8.96
C GLY A 298 22.08 6.06 -9.13
N ALA A 299 21.39 5.01 -9.55
CA ALA A 299 19.93 4.92 -9.73
C ALA A 299 19.31 6.04 -10.62
N LEU A 300 20.11 6.62 -11.52
CA LEU A 300 19.64 7.57 -12.52
C LEU A 300 19.20 6.85 -13.79
N PRO A 301 18.20 7.37 -14.53
CA PRO A 301 17.84 6.82 -15.83
C PRO A 301 19.03 6.89 -16.79
N ASN A 302 19.38 5.78 -17.42
CA ASN A 302 20.36 5.73 -18.51
C ASN A 302 19.70 6.26 -19.79
N ILE A 303 19.70 7.58 -19.94
CA ILE A 303 19.23 8.23 -21.17
C ILE A 303 20.45 8.34 -22.09
N HIS A 304 20.43 7.59 -23.21
CA HIS A 304 21.42 7.69 -24.26
C HIS A 304 20.90 8.66 -25.33
N ASP A 305 21.70 9.65 -25.70
CA ASP A 305 21.47 10.53 -26.86
C ASP A 305 21.67 9.78 -28.19
#